data_b6046ba6eeeea031c8bfe7ae46c6fcba
#
_entry.id   b6046ba6eeeea031c8bfe7ae46c6fcba
#
_cell.length_a   1.000
_cell.length_b   1.000
_cell.length_c   1.000
_cell.angle_alpha   90.00
_cell.angle_beta   90.00
_cell.angle_gamma   90.00
#
_symmetry.space_group_name_H-M   'P 1'
#
loop_
_entity.id
_entity.type
_entity.pdbx_description
1 polymer ?
#
loop_
_entity_poly.entity_id
_entity_poly.type
_entity_poly.pdbx_seq_one_letter_code
_entity_poly.pdbx_strand_id
1 'polypeptide(L)'
;MRIKNHNLISVVIITMIISSCKTYYIPMESFNEQFKDINSVELKTVYTKGPMGDIVTYKTYPIEYIKCVDKENNPIELKNSPSIEVRITGKNNKKVYFYFDQMFVQDSILKGDGSRFIYYPKQIPIKDIKLIEIQDGHKNFKYIDKKQ
;
A
#
# COMPACT_ATOMS: atom_id res chain seq x y z
N MET A 1 35.30 -21.24 31.69
CA MET A 1 35.28 -20.25 30.60
C MET A 1 34.00 -19.43 30.70
N ARG A 2 34.01 -18.22 31.25
CA ARG A 2 32.83 -17.33 31.39
C ARG A 2 32.64 -16.59 30.06
N ILE A 3 31.71 -17.04 29.25
CA ILE A 3 31.26 -16.29 28.06
C ILE A 3 30.56 -15.04 28.59
N LYS A 4 31.14 -13.85 28.35
CA LYS A 4 30.56 -12.58 28.79
C LYS A 4 29.22 -12.37 28.06
N ASN A 5 28.12 -12.40 28.79
CA ASN A 5 26.75 -12.23 28.31
C ASN A 5 26.50 -10.92 27.51
N HIS A 6 27.43 -9.97 27.57
CA HIS A 6 27.34 -8.69 26.84
C HIS A 6 27.35 -8.84 25.31
N ASN A 7 28.10 -9.83 24.78
CA ASN A 7 28.19 -10.04 23.33
C ASN A 7 26.92 -10.66 22.77
N LEU A 8 26.21 -11.49 23.57
CA LEU A 8 24.95 -12.11 23.15
C LEU A 8 23.82 -11.07 23.05
N ILE A 9 23.75 -10.15 24.00
CA ILE A 9 22.77 -9.07 24.03
C ILE A 9 22.98 -8.10 22.86
N SER A 10 24.23 -7.76 22.53
CA SER A 10 24.57 -6.91 21.38
C SER A 10 24.16 -7.54 20.05
N VAL A 11 24.36 -8.85 19.86
CA VAL A 11 23.95 -9.56 18.64
C VAL A 11 22.44 -9.60 18.50
N VAL A 12 21.69 -9.81 19.59
CA VAL A 12 20.22 -9.82 19.56
C VAL A 12 19.66 -8.44 19.24
N ILE A 13 20.25 -7.36 19.76
CA ILE A 13 19.83 -5.98 19.45
C ILE A 13 20.08 -5.64 17.97
N ILE A 14 21.23 -6.05 17.43
CA ILE A 14 21.58 -5.81 16.01
C ILE A 14 20.61 -6.54 15.06
N THR A 15 20.17 -7.76 15.38
CA THR A 15 19.22 -8.51 14.55
C THR A 15 17.81 -7.93 14.56
N MET A 16 17.39 -7.20 15.57
CA MET A 16 16.09 -6.53 15.62
C MET A 16 15.98 -5.29 14.72
N ILE A 17 17.11 -4.70 14.32
CA ILE A 17 17.12 -3.44 13.54
C ILE A 17 16.88 -3.66 12.03
N ILE A 18 16.98 -4.88 11.52
CA ILE A 18 16.88 -5.16 10.08
C ILE A 18 15.46 -5.43 9.58
N SER A 19 14.45 -5.35 10.42
CA SER A 19 13.05 -5.49 10.05
C SER A 19 12.42 -4.14 9.63
N SER A 20 13.14 -3.33 8.85
CA SER A 20 12.59 -2.10 8.29
C SER A 20 11.63 -2.42 7.14
N CYS A 21 10.35 -2.12 7.29
CA CYS A 21 9.42 -2.10 6.17
C CYS A 21 10.00 -1.25 5.04
N LYS A 22 10.22 -1.86 3.88
CA LYS A 22 10.71 -1.12 2.72
C LYS A 22 9.61 -0.18 2.24
N THR A 23 9.95 1.10 2.11
CA THR A 23 9.10 2.11 1.50
C THR A 23 9.56 2.33 0.07
N TYR A 24 8.61 2.35 -0.85
CA TYR A 24 8.81 2.66 -2.26
C TYR A 24 8.04 3.94 -2.59
N TYR A 25 8.27 4.48 -3.77
CA TYR A 25 7.68 5.74 -4.23
C TYR A 25 7.01 5.53 -5.59
N ILE A 26 5.84 6.13 -5.79
CA ILE A 26 5.21 6.17 -7.11
C ILE A 26 5.39 7.57 -7.67
N PRO A 27 6.25 7.75 -8.71
CA PRO A 27 6.36 9.02 -9.42
C PRO A 27 5.01 9.44 -10.00
N MET A 28 4.70 10.74 -10.01
CA MET A 28 3.40 11.24 -10.49
C MET A 28 3.10 10.84 -11.94
N GLU A 29 4.12 10.78 -12.79
CA GLU A 29 3.98 10.30 -14.17
C GLU A 29 3.54 8.83 -14.19
N SER A 30 4.24 7.97 -13.47
CA SER A 30 3.88 6.55 -13.32
C SER A 30 2.50 6.36 -12.69
N PHE A 31 2.15 7.20 -11.70
CA PHE A 31 0.81 7.18 -11.11
C PHE A 31 -0.26 7.48 -12.17
N ASN A 32 -0.08 8.57 -12.93
CA ASN A 32 -1.03 8.96 -13.96
C ASN A 32 -1.17 7.87 -15.04
N GLU A 33 -0.08 7.25 -15.48
CA GLU A 33 -0.12 6.15 -16.45
C GLU A 33 -0.87 4.93 -15.91
N GLN A 34 -0.59 4.51 -14.67
CA GLN A 34 -1.22 3.35 -14.06
C GLN A 34 -2.72 3.55 -13.82
N PHE A 35 -3.16 4.82 -13.67
CA PHE A 35 -4.54 5.18 -13.41
C PHE A 35 -5.23 5.89 -14.59
N LYS A 36 -4.58 6.01 -15.76
CA LYS A 36 -5.03 6.82 -16.90
C LYS A 36 -6.40 6.45 -17.43
N ASP A 37 -6.71 5.20 -17.62
CA ASP A 37 -7.93 4.76 -18.31
C ASP A 37 -8.89 4.00 -17.39
N ILE A 38 -8.81 4.30 -16.13
CA ILE A 38 -9.54 3.60 -15.07
C ILE A 38 -11.06 3.70 -15.20
N ASN A 39 -11.58 4.78 -15.77
CA ASN A 39 -13.02 4.93 -16.04
C ASN A 39 -13.52 4.00 -17.16
N SER A 40 -12.63 3.44 -17.98
CA SER A 40 -12.93 2.51 -19.07
C SER A 40 -12.64 1.04 -18.72
N VAL A 41 -11.96 0.78 -17.59
CA VAL A 41 -11.59 -0.58 -17.18
C VAL A 41 -12.67 -1.19 -16.30
N GLU A 42 -13.06 -2.41 -16.60
CA GLU A 42 -13.99 -3.18 -15.78
C GLU A 42 -13.35 -3.49 -14.41
N LEU A 43 -13.96 -2.98 -13.33
CA LEU A 43 -13.48 -3.21 -11.98
C LEU A 43 -13.65 -4.70 -11.61
N LYS A 44 -12.57 -5.30 -11.12
CA LYS A 44 -12.55 -6.69 -10.65
C LYS A 44 -13.17 -6.77 -9.24
N THR A 45 -14.13 -7.67 -9.05
CA THR A 45 -14.61 -8.01 -7.71
C THR A 45 -13.61 -8.93 -7.01
N VAL A 46 -13.21 -8.57 -5.80
CA VAL A 46 -12.30 -9.35 -4.98
C VAL A 46 -12.93 -9.69 -3.63
N TYR A 47 -12.50 -10.82 -3.08
CA TYR A 47 -12.84 -11.28 -1.74
C TYR A 47 -11.56 -11.23 -0.90
N THR A 48 -11.58 -10.53 0.20
CA THR A 48 -10.42 -10.38 1.09
C THR A 48 -10.75 -10.97 2.44
N LYS A 49 -9.93 -11.91 2.89
CA LYS A 49 -9.99 -12.46 4.24
C LYS A 49 -9.08 -11.66 5.14
N GLY A 50 -9.63 -11.14 6.24
CA GLY A 50 -8.91 -10.40 7.26
C GLY A 50 -8.25 -11.31 8.31
N PRO A 51 -7.44 -10.70 9.21
CA PRO A 51 -6.73 -11.44 10.26
C PRO A 51 -7.64 -12.17 11.24
N MET A 52 -8.86 -11.69 11.45
CA MET A 52 -9.86 -12.31 12.32
C MET A 52 -10.76 -13.33 11.60
N GLY A 53 -10.48 -13.61 10.31
CA GLY A 53 -11.26 -14.54 9.49
C GLY A 53 -12.46 -13.90 8.80
N ASP A 54 -12.73 -12.62 9.03
CA ASP A 54 -13.74 -11.84 8.34
C ASP A 54 -13.48 -11.78 6.83
N ILE A 55 -14.56 -11.85 6.04
CA ILE A 55 -14.48 -11.78 4.59
C ILE A 55 -15.20 -10.52 4.13
N VAL A 56 -14.47 -9.67 3.43
CA VAL A 56 -15.00 -8.44 2.84
C VAL A 56 -14.93 -8.54 1.32
N THR A 57 -15.98 -8.07 0.65
CA THR A 57 -16.09 -8.04 -0.81
C THR A 57 -16.12 -6.59 -1.29
N TYR A 58 -15.27 -6.27 -2.25
CA TYR A 58 -15.24 -4.94 -2.88
C TYR A 58 -14.75 -5.01 -4.32
N LYS A 59 -14.87 -3.89 -5.02
CA LYS A 59 -14.36 -3.74 -6.39
C LYS A 59 -13.01 -3.04 -6.33
N THR A 60 -12.05 -3.55 -7.11
CA THR A 60 -10.71 -2.97 -7.25
C THR A 60 -10.29 -2.93 -8.71
N TYR A 61 -9.27 -2.13 -9.02
CA TYR A 61 -8.65 -2.12 -10.33
C TYR A 61 -7.87 -3.41 -10.59
N PRO A 62 -7.83 -3.88 -11.85
CA PRO A 62 -7.10 -5.09 -12.20
C PRO A 62 -5.58 -4.84 -12.31
N ILE A 63 -5.02 -4.04 -11.39
CA ILE A 63 -3.57 -3.80 -11.30
C ILE A 63 -2.96 -4.96 -10.51
N GLU A 64 -2.23 -5.83 -11.19
CA GLU A 64 -1.54 -6.96 -10.57
C GLU A 64 -0.18 -6.56 -9.99
N TYR A 65 0.56 -5.71 -10.70
CA TYR A 65 1.86 -5.20 -10.29
C TYR A 65 1.85 -3.68 -10.28
N ILE A 66 2.30 -3.10 -9.18
CA ILE A 66 2.38 -1.67 -8.97
C ILE A 66 3.78 -1.20 -9.39
N LYS A 67 3.85 -0.33 -10.40
CA LYS A 67 5.11 0.28 -10.85
C LYS A 67 5.51 1.40 -9.90
N CYS A 68 6.64 1.25 -9.26
CA CYS A 68 7.20 2.18 -8.28
C CYS A 68 8.72 2.25 -8.38
N VAL A 69 9.35 3.05 -7.55
CA VAL A 69 10.82 3.15 -7.45
C VAL A 69 11.26 2.99 -6.00
N ASP A 70 12.49 2.55 -5.81
CA ASP A 70 13.14 2.55 -4.50
C ASP A 70 13.69 3.95 -4.13
N LYS A 71 14.43 4.04 -3.01
CA LYS A 71 15.07 5.28 -2.55
C LYS A 71 16.13 5.82 -3.50
N GLU A 72 16.77 4.93 -4.23
CA GLU A 72 17.81 5.21 -5.21
C GLU A 72 17.22 5.48 -6.60
N ASN A 73 15.89 5.56 -6.71
CA ASN A 73 15.13 5.77 -7.94
C ASN A 73 15.24 4.62 -8.96
N ASN A 74 15.59 3.39 -8.50
CA ASN A 74 15.55 2.21 -9.36
C ASN A 74 14.11 1.72 -9.55
N PRO A 75 13.71 1.33 -10.77
CA PRO A 75 12.38 0.78 -11.04
C PRO A 75 12.14 -0.52 -10.27
N ILE A 76 10.97 -0.62 -9.66
CA ILE A 76 10.49 -1.78 -8.91
C ILE A 76 9.05 -2.10 -9.35
N GLU A 77 8.73 -3.36 -9.50
CA GLU A 77 7.36 -3.86 -9.62
C GLU A 77 6.97 -4.56 -8.32
N LEU A 78 6.04 -3.96 -7.59
CA LEU A 78 5.52 -4.51 -6.34
C LEU A 78 4.22 -5.26 -6.63
N LYS A 79 4.16 -6.54 -6.26
CA LYS A 79 2.92 -7.31 -6.41
C LYS A 79 1.81 -6.70 -5.54
N ASN A 80 0.68 -6.36 -6.17
CA ASN A 80 -0.46 -5.81 -5.46
C ASN A 80 -1.08 -6.87 -4.52
N SER A 81 -1.37 -6.44 -3.32
CA SER A 81 -1.99 -7.28 -2.29
C SER A 81 -2.89 -6.43 -1.37
N PRO A 82 -3.80 -7.06 -0.62
CA PRO A 82 -4.66 -6.32 0.32
C PRO A 82 -3.89 -5.70 1.49
N SER A 83 -2.60 -5.98 1.67
CA SER A 83 -1.76 -5.39 2.72
C SER A 83 -0.98 -4.17 2.26
N ILE A 84 -1.05 -3.80 0.97
CA ILE A 84 -0.35 -2.62 0.45
C ILE A 84 -1.01 -1.34 0.95
N GLU A 85 -0.23 -0.56 1.68
CA GLU A 85 -0.61 0.75 2.20
C GLU A 85 0.02 1.86 1.37
N VAL A 86 -0.74 2.93 1.18
CA VAL A 86 -0.31 4.12 0.47
C VAL A 86 -0.38 5.33 1.40
N ARG A 87 0.70 6.06 1.48
CA ARG A 87 0.77 7.35 2.16
C ARG A 87 0.96 8.45 1.14
N ILE A 88 0.01 9.34 1.05
CA ILE A 88 0.05 10.50 0.17
C ILE A 88 0.33 11.75 1.00
N THR A 89 1.39 12.46 0.65
CA THR A 89 1.69 13.77 1.22
C THR A 89 1.21 14.83 0.25
N GLY A 90 0.31 15.69 0.70
CA GLY A 90 -0.17 16.83 -0.07
C GLY A 90 0.82 18.01 -0.09
N LYS A 91 0.63 18.96 -0.98
CA LYS A 91 1.43 20.20 -1.06
C LYS A 91 1.37 21.03 0.23
N ASN A 92 0.31 20.90 1.00
CA ASN A 92 0.14 21.49 2.33
C ASN A 92 0.79 20.68 3.45
N ASN A 93 1.59 19.66 3.11
CA ASN A 93 2.24 18.69 4.00
C ASN A 93 1.28 17.81 4.84
N LYS A 94 -0.03 17.86 4.60
CA LYS A 94 -0.97 16.93 5.20
C LYS A 94 -0.80 15.55 4.59
N LYS A 95 -0.93 14.51 5.42
CA LYS A 95 -0.80 13.11 5.01
C LYS A 95 -2.17 12.45 4.97
N VAL A 96 -2.43 11.70 3.91
CA VAL A 96 -3.62 10.88 3.74
C VAL A 96 -3.16 9.44 3.50
N TYR A 97 -3.83 8.48 4.13
CA TYR A 97 -3.50 7.07 4.05
C TYR A 97 -4.64 6.32 3.38
N PHE A 98 -4.27 5.37 2.50
CA PHE A 98 -5.20 4.49 1.79
C PHE A 98 -4.67 3.06 1.78
N TYR A 99 -5.54 2.10 1.47
CA TYR A 99 -5.14 0.82 0.92
C TYR A 99 -5.11 0.92 -0.61
N PHE A 100 -4.03 0.46 -1.24
CA PHE A 100 -3.83 0.64 -2.68
C PHE A 100 -4.99 0.09 -3.51
N ASP A 101 -5.45 -1.09 -3.17
CA ASP A 101 -6.53 -1.78 -3.87
C ASP A 101 -7.94 -1.20 -3.63
N GLN A 102 -8.06 -0.21 -2.75
CA GLN A 102 -9.30 0.52 -2.47
C GLN A 102 -9.26 1.97 -2.94
N MET A 103 -8.17 2.36 -3.64
CA MET A 103 -8.08 3.70 -4.24
C MET A 103 -8.76 3.71 -5.62
N PHE A 104 -9.30 4.85 -6.00
CA PHE A 104 -9.80 5.13 -7.34
C PHE A 104 -9.70 6.61 -7.66
N VAL A 105 -9.61 6.92 -8.96
CA VAL A 105 -9.58 8.29 -9.46
C VAL A 105 -10.92 8.61 -10.09
N GLN A 106 -11.51 9.70 -9.69
CA GLN A 106 -12.75 10.23 -10.26
C GLN A 106 -12.68 11.77 -10.30
N ASP A 107 -12.95 12.37 -11.45
CA ASP A 107 -12.97 13.83 -11.63
C ASP A 107 -11.69 14.54 -11.12
N SER A 108 -10.52 13.96 -11.42
CA SER A 108 -9.21 14.43 -10.95
C SER A 108 -9.06 14.45 -9.43
N ILE A 109 -9.87 13.68 -8.72
CA ILE A 109 -9.78 13.48 -7.27
C ILE A 109 -9.43 12.02 -7.04
N LEU A 110 -8.36 11.79 -6.27
CA LEU A 110 -8.06 10.47 -5.72
C LEU A 110 -8.92 10.25 -4.48
N LYS A 111 -9.69 9.19 -4.51
CA LYS A 111 -10.58 8.75 -3.42
C LYS A 111 -10.19 7.35 -2.98
N GLY A 112 -10.54 6.98 -1.77
CA GLY A 112 -10.31 5.62 -1.27
C GLY A 112 -10.71 5.48 0.19
N ASP A 113 -10.46 4.30 0.74
CA ASP A 113 -10.71 4.03 2.15
C ASP A 113 -9.38 3.97 2.92
N GLY A 114 -9.36 4.62 4.07
CA GLY A 114 -8.22 4.64 5.00
C GLY A 114 -8.27 3.52 6.03
N SER A 115 -9.30 2.68 6.02
CA SER A 115 -9.47 1.57 6.97
C SER A 115 -10.15 0.38 6.29
N ARG A 116 -9.77 -0.84 6.71
CA ARG A 116 -10.44 -2.08 6.28
C ARG A 116 -11.52 -2.56 7.24
N PHE A 117 -11.57 -1.96 8.43
CA PHE A 117 -12.51 -2.38 9.49
C PHE A 117 -13.74 -1.50 9.57
N ILE A 118 -13.57 -0.22 9.24
CA ILE A 118 -14.66 0.76 9.28
C ILE A 118 -14.63 1.57 7.98
N TYR A 119 -15.79 1.97 7.50
CA TYR A 119 -15.89 2.88 6.38
C TYR A 119 -15.30 4.24 6.78
N TYR A 120 -14.14 4.58 6.23
CA TYR A 120 -13.41 5.82 6.52
C TYR A 120 -12.89 6.45 5.24
N PRO A 121 -13.79 7.04 4.43
CA PRO A 121 -13.46 7.59 3.13
C PRO A 121 -12.51 8.78 3.26
N LYS A 122 -11.55 8.81 2.38
CA LYS A 122 -10.55 9.87 2.22
C LYS A 122 -10.53 10.34 0.78
N GLN A 123 -10.13 11.58 0.57
CA GLN A 123 -9.92 12.10 -0.78
C GLN A 123 -8.85 13.20 -0.81
N ILE A 124 -8.21 13.33 -1.97
CA ILE A 124 -7.25 14.39 -2.25
C ILE A 124 -7.29 14.74 -3.76
N PRO A 125 -7.35 16.03 -4.15
CA PRO A 125 -7.18 16.39 -5.55
C PRO A 125 -5.80 15.97 -6.07
N ILE A 126 -5.74 15.37 -7.26
CA ILE A 126 -4.46 14.90 -7.85
C ILE A 126 -3.46 16.04 -7.97
N LYS A 127 -3.91 17.23 -8.35
CA LYS A 127 -3.06 18.43 -8.44
C LYS A 127 -2.39 18.84 -7.13
N ASP A 128 -2.94 18.41 -5.99
CA ASP A 128 -2.43 18.75 -4.65
C ASP A 128 -1.49 17.68 -4.09
N ILE A 129 -1.27 16.60 -4.81
CA ILE A 129 -0.34 15.53 -4.42
C ILE A 129 1.09 16.02 -4.63
N LYS A 130 1.92 15.86 -3.60
CA LYS A 130 3.35 16.16 -3.61
C LYS A 130 4.19 14.88 -3.67
N LEU A 131 3.77 13.84 -2.95
CA LEU A 131 4.53 12.60 -2.82
C LEU A 131 3.57 11.42 -2.58
N ILE A 132 3.84 10.32 -3.25
CA ILE A 132 3.13 9.04 -3.05
C ILE A 132 4.15 8.00 -2.58
N GLU A 133 3.98 7.53 -1.37
CA GLU A 133 4.78 6.48 -0.75
C GLU A 133 3.94 5.22 -0.60
N ILE A 134 4.53 4.07 -0.88
CA ILE A 134 3.85 2.79 -0.73
C ILE A 134 4.71 1.80 0.05
N GLN A 135 4.08 0.93 0.79
CA GLN A 135 4.74 -0.13 1.55
C GLN A 135 3.82 -1.35 1.67
N ASP A 136 4.42 -2.53 1.75
CA ASP A 136 3.68 -3.69 2.23
C ASP A 136 3.64 -3.62 3.75
N GLY A 137 2.43 -3.47 4.29
CA GLY A 137 2.20 -3.44 5.75
C GLY A 137 2.34 -4.82 6.40
N HIS A 138 2.61 -5.88 5.60
CA HIS A 138 2.70 -7.27 6.05
C HIS A 138 1.53 -7.70 6.95
N LYS A 139 0.38 -7.05 6.77
CA LYS A 139 -0.84 -7.38 7.48
C LYS A 139 -1.41 -8.70 6.93
N ASN A 140 -2.00 -9.49 7.79
CA ASN A 140 -2.55 -10.80 7.40
C ASN A 140 -3.89 -10.66 6.66
N PHE A 141 -3.93 -9.82 5.62
CA PHE A 141 -5.02 -9.75 4.64
C PHE A 141 -4.63 -10.54 3.40
N LYS A 142 -5.54 -11.34 2.87
CA LYS A 142 -5.30 -12.19 1.68
C LYS A 142 -6.49 -12.16 0.75
N TYR A 143 -6.24 -12.08 -0.57
CA TYR A 143 -7.26 -12.39 -1.55
C TYR A 143 -7.60 -13.88 -1.48
N ILE A 144 -8.88 -14.19 -1.57
CA ILE A 144 -9.40 -15.55 -1.61
C ILE A 144 -10.33 -15.72 -2.81
N ASP A 145 -10.47 -16.94 -3.29
CA ASP A 145 -11.45 -17.29 -4.32
C ASP A 145 -12.87 -17.35 -3.72
N LYS A 146 -13.88 -17.11 -4.54
CA LYS A 146 -15.30 -17.08 -4.14
C LYS A 146 -15.82 -18.39 -3.52
N LYS A 147 -15.05 -19.46 -3.60
CA LYS A 147 -15.44 -20.81 -3.17
C LYS A 147 -14.90 -21.16 -1.79
N GLN A 148 -15.33 -20.43 -0.78
CA GLN A 148 -15.19 -21.00 0.59
C GLN A 148 -16.30 -20.48 1.48
#